data_8f345a252524e4641901e44185b75a32
#
_entry.id   8f345a252524e4641901e44185b75a32
#
_cell.length_a   1.000
_cell.length_b   1.000
_cell.length_c   1.000
_cell.angle_alpha   90.00
_cell.angle_beta   90.00
_cell.angle_gamma   90.00
#
_symmetry.space_group_name_H-M   'P 1'
#
loop_
_entity.id
_entity.type
_entity.pdbx_description
1 polymer ?
#
loop_
_entity_poly.entity_id
_entity_poly.type
_entity_poly.pdbx_seq_one_letter_code
_entity_poly.pdbx_strand_id
1 'polypeptide(L)'
;MSFFDWLFRKKPKQNIPQMPSWESIVEMMRYKHLDAFADEVVNVIYSQDCSMRYVILKGENGLFTYQLEAIYQYDEDEWKYICSHDNALPAMWEPFRGIVGKSVFENTNDLLKELKSEPEYKQYF
;
A
#
# COMPACT_ATOMS: atom_id res chain seq x y z
N MET A 1 -32.96 -2.79 37.40
CA MET A 1 -31.77 -2.47 36.60
C MET A 1 -31.03 -1.31 37.24
N SER A 2 -29.79 -1.51 37.65
CA SER A 2 -29.01 -0.43 38.20
C SER A 2 -28.61 0.57 37.11
N PHE A 3 -28.41 1.83 37.50
CA PHE A 3 -27.91 2.88 36.59
C PHE A 3 -26.59 2.47 35.93
N PHE A 4 -25.73 1.73 36.65
CA PHE A 4 -24.47 1.22 36.12
C PHE A 4 -24.68 0.20 34.99
N ASP A 5 -25.64 -0.72 35.14
CA ASP A 5 -25.94 -1.70 34.07
C ASP A 5 -26.44 -1.01 32.81
N TRP A 6 -27.24 0.05 32.98
CA TRP A 6 -27.72 0.84 31.88
C TRP A 6 -26.58 1.60 31.17
N LEU A 7 -25.64 2.17 31.95
CA LEU A 7 -24.50 2.92 31.40
C LEU A 7 -23.55 2.02 30.61
N PHE A 8 -23.29 0.81 31.14
CA PHE A 8 -22.43 -0.16 30.47
C PHE A 8 -23.11 -0.82 29.25
N ARG A 9 -24.41 -0.96 29.24
CA ARG A 9 -25.17 -1.49 28.11
C ARG A 9 -25.28 -0.49 26.97
N LYS A 10 -25.22 0.79 27.24
CA LYS A 10 -25.26 1.86 26.22
C LYS A 10 -23.89 2.25 25.67
N LYS A 11 -22.80 1.80 26.27
CA LYS A 11 -21.53 1.86 25.54
C LYS A 11 -21.68 0.92 24.35
N PRO A 12 -21.72 1.44 23.10
CA PRO A 12 -21.67 0.55 21.99
C PRO A 12 -20.43 -0.32 22.18
N LYS A 13 -20.62 -1.63 22.22
CA LYS A 13 -19.52 -2.53 21.90
C LYS A 13 -19.04 -2.00 20.57
N GLN A 14 -17.86 -1.42 20.53
CA GLN A 14 -17.24 -1.11 19.26
C GLN A 14 -17.22 -2.41 18.49
N ASN A 15 -18.16 -2.56 17.57
CA ASN A 15 -18.08 -3.60 16.59
C ASN A 15 -16.87 -3.27 15.72
N ILE A 16 -15.71 -3.78 16.18
CA ILE A 16 -14.50 -3.73 15.39
C ILE A 16 -14.75 -4.62 14.19
N PRO A 17 -14.80 -4.08 12.97
CA PRO A 17 -14.96 -4.90 11.78
C PRO A 17 -13.87 -5.96 11.75
N GLN A 18 -14.24 -7.17 11.38
CA GLN A 18 -13.26 -8.24 11.21
C GLN A 18 -12.26 -7.86 10.12
N MET A 19 -10.98 -8.12 10.36
CA MET A 19 -9.95 -7.96 9.35
C MET A 19 -10.31 -8.80 8.11
N PRO A 20 -10.36 -8.22 6.92
CA PRO A 20 -10.59 -8.98 5.69
C PRO A 20 -9.52 -10.03 5.45
N SER A 21 -9.83 -11.03 4.62
CA SER A 21 -8.83 -12.01 4.18
C SER A 21 -7.72 -11.33 3.39
N TRP A 22 -6.55 -11.98 3.34
CA TRP A 22 -5.41 -11.46 2.57
C TRP A 22 -5.77 -11.22 1.11
N GLU A 23 -6.48 -12.14 0.48
CA GLU A 23 -6.93 -12.03 -0.91
C GLU A 23 -7.84 -10.82 -1.12
N SER A 24 -8.74 -10.56 -0.19
CA SER A 24 -9.60 -9.37 -0.22
C SER A 24 -8.81 -8.09 -0.04
N ILE A 25 -7.82 -8.09 0.85
CA ILE A 25 -6.93 -6.93 1.07
C ILE A 25 -6.16 -6.60 -0.20
N VAL A 26 -5.56 -7.58 -0.84
CA VAL A 26 -4.80 -7.40 -2.08
C VAL A 26 -5.68 -6.80 -3.18
N GLU A 27 -6.88 -7.32 -3.36
CA GLU A 27 -7.84 -6.80 -4.35
C GLU A 27 -8.25 -5.37 -4.04
N MET A 28 -8.54 -5.08 -2.77
CA MET A 28 -8.95 -3.76 -2.29
C MET A 28 -7.84 -2.71 -2.49
N MET A 29 -6.58 -3.10 -2.27
CA MET A 29 -5.44 -2.21 -2.30
C MET A 29 -4.87 -1.97 -3.71
N ARG A 30 -5.29 -2.73 -4.69
CA ARG A 30 -4.66 -2.78 -6.02
C ARG A 30 -4.37 -1.41 -6.63
N TYR A 31 -5.35 -0.49 -6.59
CA TYR A 31 -5.21 0.83 -7.20
C TYR A 31 -5.13 1.97 -6.17
N LYS A 32 -4.99 1.64 -4.90
CA LYS A 32 -4.96 2.64 -3.83
C LYS A 32 -3.62 3.37 -3.75
N HIS A 33 -3.67 4.61 -3.30
CA HIS A 33 -2.53 5.47 -2.99
C HIS A 33 -1.61 5.82 -4.17
N LEU A 34 -2.08 5.65 -5.40
CA LEU A 34 -1.32 6.11 -6.58
C LEU A 34 -1.30 7.63 -6.70
N ASP A 35 -2.28 8.31 -6.15
CA ASP A 35 -2.39 9.77 -6.09
C ASP A 35 -1.54 10.41 -4.99
N ALA A 36 -0.93 9.58 -4.13
CA ALA A 36 -0.05 10.07 -3.05
C ALA A 36 1.34 10.49 -3.53
N PHE A 37 1.72 10.17 -4.76
CA PHE A 37 3.01 10.54 -5.31
C PHE A 37 3.00 12.00 -5.78
N ALA A 38 4.09 12.73 -5.49
CA ALA A 38 4.28 14.09 -5.98
C ALA A 38 4.53 14.13 -7.49
N ASP A 39 5.20 13.11 -8.03
CA ASP A 39 5.48 12.96 -9.44
C ASP A 39 4.33 12.24 -10.17
N GLU A 40 4.28 12.40 -11.49
CA GLU A 40 3.30 11.72 -12.33
C GLU A 40 3.55 10.21 -12.33
N VAL A 41 2.51 9.43 -12.04
CA VAL A 41 2.56 7.98 -12.20
C VAL A 41 2.29 7.65 -13.67
N VAL A 42 3.30 7.12 -14.35
CA VAL A 42 3.20 6.80 -15.79
C VAL A 42 2.93 5.33 -16.04
N ASN A 43 3.28 4.46 -15.10
CA ASN A 43 2.98 3.03 -15.18
C ASN A 43 3.09 2.38 -13.81
N VAL A 44 2.41 1.26 -13.63
CA VAL A 44 2.48 0.42 -12.43
C VAL A 44 2.59 -1.03 -12.86
N ILE A 45 3.58 -1.73 -12.32
CA ILE A 45 3.81 -3.16 -12.61
C ILE A 45 3.59 -3.94 -11.33
N TYR A 46 2.60 -4.83 -11.32
CA TYR A 46 2.26 -5.64 -10.15
C TYR A 46 2.99 -6.98 -10.16
N SER A 47 3.33 -7.47 -8.97
CA SER A 47 3.84 -8.82 -8.79
C SER A 47 2.78 -9.87 -9.16
N GLN A 48 3.18 -11.13 -9.25
CA GLN A 48 2.27 -12.22 -9.67
C GLN A 48 1.04 -12.33 -8.76
N ASP A 49 1.22 -12.12 -7.45
CA ASP A 49 0.12 -12.15 -6.48
C ASP A 49 -0.47 -10.76 -6.18
N CYS A 50 0.01 -9.71 -6.85
CA CYS A 50 -0.38 -8.32 -6.66
C CYS A 50 -0.11 -7.74 -5.25
N SER A 51 0.73 -8.40 -4.44
CA SER A 51 1.12 -7.91 -3.11
C SER A 51 2.26 -6.90 -3.15
N MET A 52 2.94 -6.79 -4.27
CA MET A 52 4.02 -5.83 -4.53
C MET A 52 3.78 -5.12 -5.85
N ARG A 53 4.36 -3.94 -5.98
CA ARG A 53 4.27 -3.18 -7.24
C ARG A 53 5.47 -2.28 -7.43
N TYR A 54 5.90 -2.13 -8.68
CA TYR A 54 6.78 -1.04 -9.11
C TYR A 54 5.93 0.10 -9.63
N VAL A 55 6.09 1.27 -9.04
CA VAL A 55 5.46 2.51 -9.52
C VAL A 55 6.49 3.29 -10.30
N ILE A 56 6.22 3.52 -11.58
CA ILE A 56 7.11 4.28 -12.47
C ILE A 56 6.62 5.71 -12.49
N LEU A 57 7.52 6.63 -12.17
CA LEU A 57 7.25 8.03 -11.96
C LEU A 57 8.01 8.88 -12.97
N LYS A 58 7.39 9.98 -13.40
CA LYS A 58 8.00 11.00 -14.24
C LYS A 58 8.04 12.32 -13.45
N GLY A 59 9.24 12.82 -13.21
CA GLY A 59 9.45 14.09 -12.55
C GLY A 59 9.21 15.30 -13.47
N GLU A 60 9.12 16.49 -12.87
CA GLU A 60 8.97 17.75 -13.61
C GLU A 60 10.11 18.02 -14.59
N ASN A 61 11.31 17.49 -14.30
CA ASN A 61 12.48 17.58 -15.16
C ASN A 61 12.43 16.61 -16.36
N GLY A 62 11.36 15.82 -16.51
CA GLY A 62 11.21 14.83 -17.55
C GLY A 62 11.97 13.54 -17.35
N LEU A 63 12.66 13.38 -16.22
CA LEU A 63 13.38 12.15 -15.87
C LEU A 63 12.46 11.14 -15.18
N PHE A 64 12.75 9.86 -15.38
CA PHE A 64 11.96 8.77 -14.82
C PHE A 64 12.66 8.15 -13.62
N THR A 65 11.86 7.76 -12.65
CA THR A 65 12.29 6.99 -11.47
C THR A 65 11.30 5.86 -11.22
N TYR A 66 11.64 4.92 -10.37
CA TYR A 66 10.70 3.90 -9.94
C TYR A 66 10.82 3.65 -8.44
N GLN A 67 9.74 3.17 -7.86
CA GLN A 67 9.69 2.79 -6.45
C GLN A 67 9.05 1.42 -6.33
N LEU A 68 9.70 0.52 -5.60
CA LEU A 68 9.11 -0.76 -5.24
C LEU A 68 8.34 -0.60 -3.95
N GLU A 69 7.09 -1.03 -3.98
CA GLU A 69 6.19 -0.99 -2.82
C GLU A 69 5.65 -2.38 -2.51
N ALA A 70 5.36 -2.62 -1.25
CA ALA A 70 4.69 -3.83 -0.80
C ALA A 70 3.49 -3.46 0.08
N ILE A 71 2.48 -4.32 0.09
CA ILE A 71 1.33 -4.16 0.97
C ILE A 71 1.75 -4.54 2.39
N TYR A 72 1.57 -3.60 3.31
CA TYR A 72 1.66 -3.84 4.74
C TYR A 72 0.25 -3.98 5.31
N GLN A 73 -0.09 -5.18 5.76
CA GLN A 73 -1.34 -5.42 6.47
C GLN A 73 -1.21 -4.97 7.91
N TYR A 74 -2.14 -4.15 8.38
CA TYR A 74 -2.14 -3.70 9.76
C TYR A 74 -2.29 -4.88 10.73
N ASP A 75 -1.58 -4.80 11.87
CA ASP A 75 -1.79 -5.74 12.94
C ASP A 75 -3.13 -5.48 13.66
N GLU A 76 -3.48 -6.35 14.59
CA GLU A 76 -4.77 -6.26 15.29
C GLU A 76 -4.94 -4.93 16.04
N ASP A 77 -3.90 -4.44 16.69
CA ASP A 77 -3.96 -3.18 17.44
C ASP A 77 -4.06 -1.98 16.52
N GLU A 78 -3.30 -1.95 15.45
CA GLU A 78 -3.38 -0.92 14.41
C GLU A 78 -4.77 -0.89 13.77
N TRP A 79 -5.33 -2.06 13.44
CA TRP A 79 -6.66 -2.17 12.87
C TRP A 79 -7.74 -1.65 13.81
N LYS A 80 -7.68 -2.00 15.09
CA LYS A 80 -8.61 -1.48 16.11
C LYS A 80 -8.63 0.04 16.17
N TYR A 81 -7.46 0.66 16.02
CA TYR A 81 -7.33 2.11 16.02
C TYR A 81 -7.88 2.72 14.72
N ILE A 82 -7.50 2.17 13.58
CA ILE A 82 -7.78 2.73 12.25
C ILE A 82 -9.25 2.53 11.86
N CYS A 83 -9.85 1.39 12.19
CA CYS A 83 -11.21 1.06 11.78
C CYS A 83 -12.30 1.98 12.38
N SER A 84 -11.94 2.82 13.36
CA SER A 84 -12.84 3.85 13.89
C SER A 84 -12.99 5.05 12.94
N HIS A 85 -12.15 5.17 11.93
CA HIS A 85 -12.19 6.27 10.95
C HIS A 85 -13.01 5.86 9.73
N ASP A 86 -13.69 6.85 9.14
CA ASP A 86 -14.42 6.63 7.89
C ASP A 86 -13.47 6.22 6.76
N ASN A 87 -13.90 5.29 5.93
CA ASN A 87 -13.14 4.76 4.80
C ASN A 87 -11.79 4.12 5.20
N ALA A 88 -11.73 3.54 6.40
CA ALA A 88 -10.53 2.85 6.86
C ALA A 88 -10.17 1.66 5.96
N LEU A 89 -8.90 1.60 5.56
CA LEU A 89 -8.34 0.49 4.82
C LEU A 89 -7.59 -0.44 5.79
N PRO A 90 -7.60 -1.76 5.57
CA PRO A 90 -6.92 -2.71 6.46
C PRO A 90 -5.41 -2.81 6.24
N ALA A 91 -4.87 -2.05 5.31
CA ALA A 91 -3.48 -2.13 4.89
C ALA A 91 -3.03 -0.81 4.27
N MET A 92 -1.74 -0.70 4.02
CA MET A 92 -1.16 0.41 3.28
C MET A 92 -0.09 -0.10 2.30
N TRP A 93 0.18 0.68 1.26
CA TRP A 93 1.36 0.49 0.45
C TRP A 93 2.54 1.19 1.12
N GLU A 94 3.65 0.50 1.24
CA GLU A 94 4.87 1.07 1.82
C GLU A 94 6.08 0.79 0.93
N PRO A 95 7.11 1.66 0.94
CA PRO A 95 8.36 1.38 0.23
C PRO A 95 8.98 0.10 0.75
N PHE A 96 9.34 -0.79 -0.18
CA PHE A 96 10.01 -2.03 0.17
C PHE A 96 11.49 -1.75 0.45
N ARG A 97 11.98 -2.14 1.62
CA ARG A 97 13.36 -1.91 2.12
C ARG A 97 13.80 -0.46 2.22
N GLY A 98 12.85 0.48 2.25
CA GLY A 98 13.17 1.90 2.37
C GLY A 98 13.66 2.53 1.06
N ILE A 99 13.89 3.84 1.09
CA ILE A 99 14.36 4.59 -0.07
C ILE A 99 15.87 4.48 -0.11
N VAL A 100 16.41 3.59 -0.92
CA VAL A 100 17.84 3.55 -1.23
C VAL A 100 18.02 4.27 -2.57
N GLY A 101 19.04 5.12 -2.65
CA GLY A 101 19.47 5.98 -3.75
C GLY A 101 18.73 5.79 -5.08
N LYS A 102 17.92 6.77 -5.46
CA LYS A 102 17.12 6.71 -6.67
C LYS A 102 17.99 6.92 -7.88
N SER A 103 18.14 5.90 -8.70
CA SER A 103 18.63 6.07 -10.06
C SER A 103 17.56 6.79 -10.88
N VAL A 104 17.99 7.74 -11.72
CA VAL A 104 17.11 8.46 -12.63
C VAL A 104 17.45 8.04 -14.07
N PHE A 105 16.42 8.00 -14.92
CA PHE A 105 16.52 7.52 -16.30
C PHE A 105 15.93 8.55 -17.27
N GLU A 106 16.57 8.71 -18.42
CA GLU A 106 16.07 9.61 -19.46
C GLU A 106 14.88 9.02 -20.24
N ASN A 107 14.76 7.69 -20.23
CA ASN A 107 13.69 6.99 -20.93
C ASN A 107 13.23 5.76 -20.14
N THR A 108 12.03 5.28 -20.47
CA THR A 108 11.44 4.13 -19.79
C THR A 108 12.07 2.80 -20.16
N ASN A 109 12.69 2.69 -21.34
CA ASN A 109 13.34 1.45 -21.75
C ASN A 109 14.55 1.13 -20.87
N ASP A 110 15.39 2.11 -20.58
CA ASP A 110 16.54 1.96 -19.69
C ASP A 110 16.09 1.68 -18.26
N LEU A 111 15.04 2.37 -17.80
CA LEU A 111 14.44 2.13 -16.49
C LEU A 111 13.95 0.69 -16.36
N LEU A 112 13.19 0.19 -17.34
CA LEU A 112 12.66 -1.17 -17.30
C LEU A 112 13.76 -2.22 -17.33
N LYS A 113 14.83 -1.98 -18.07
CA LYS A 113 15.99 -2.86 -18.11
C LYS A 113 16.64 -2.99 -16.73
N GLU A 114 16.84 -1.87 -16.04
CA GLU A 114 17.40 -1.84 -14.68
C GLU A 114 16.45 -2.50 -13.69
N LEU A 115 15.17 -2.15 -13.72
CA LEU A 115 14.14 -2.70 -12.86
C LEU A 115 14.07 -4.23 -12.96
N LYS A 116 14.08 -4.76 -14.20
CA LYS A 116 14.01 -6.20 -14.44
C LYS A 116 15.27 -6.95 -13.99
N SER A 117 16.38 -6.25 -13.77
CA SER A 117 17.61 -6.84 -13.23
C SER A 117 17.60 -7.01 -11.72
N GLU A 118 16.65 -6.38 -11.03
CA GLU A 118 16.56 -6.47 -9.58
C GLU A 118 16.17 -7.87 -9.08
N PRO A 119 16.75 -8.33 -7.95
CA PRO A 119 16.40 -9.63 -7.37
C PRO A 119 14.91 -9.78 -7.08
N GLU A 120 14.28 -8.73 -6.59
CA GLU A 120 12.85 -8.71 -6.26
C GLU A 120 11.99 -8.91 -7.50
N TYR A 121 12.36 -8.30 -8.62
CA TYR A 121 11.65 -8.51 -9.88
C TYR A 121 11.71 -9.98 -10.32
N LYS A 122 12.90 -10.57 -10.27
CA LYS A 122 13.11 -11.98 -10.65
C LYS A 122 12.37 -12.95 -9.74
N GLN A 123 12.22 -12.61 -8.46
CA GLN A 123 11.61 -13.48 -7.47
C GLN A 123 10.08 -13.38 -7.46
N TYR A 124 9.52 -12.17 -7.62
CA TYR A 124 8.10 -11.93 -7.35
C TYR A 124 7.29 -11.50 -8.59
N PHE A 125 7.93 -11.06 -9.62
CA PHE A 125 7.30 -10.54 -10.82
C PHE A 125 7.49 -11.48 -12.02
#